data_cac819a15e2b00db31c2185982c75916
#
_entry.id   cac819a15e2b00db31c2185982c75916
#
_cell.length_a   1.000
_cell.length_b   1.000
_cell.length_c   1.000
_cell.angle_alpha   90.00
_cell.angle_beta   90.00
_cell.angle_gamma   90.00
#
_symmetry.space_group_name_H-M   'P 1'
#
loop_
_entity.id
_entity.type
_entity.pdbx_description
1 polymer ?
#
loop_
_entity_poly.entity_id
_entity_poly.type
_entity_poly.pdbx_seq_one_letter_code
_entity_poly.pdbx_strand_id
1 'polypeptide(L)'
;MKKAIRACEQQHPVITRRGIHEVALGFPKYVEKMYADAAVNKAEIERARAAITRKYLEGSSLTTTTNLYAHFLSRNMNDKMFQVGSWTQIEDVWSFFQQVLTRCSIETLFGTQIFKKYPRLTKDLWEFEDAIQGVLPALSWFTMSLPGIPNPGPYKEPMTRLGQGINKWLRASHSGTEFAKTGSDDADWDEHRGSKFIQERDDLFAKAPFSIENRTAEMLDVMHW
;
A
#
# COMPACT_ATOMS: atom_id res chain seq x y z
N MET A 1 -17.59 -5.37 20.51
CA MET A 1 -16.25 -5.24 19.92
C MET A 1 -15.94 -3.81 19.45
N LYS A 2 -16.70 -3.17 18.55
CA LYS A 2 -16.46 -1.78 18.09
C LYS A 2 -16.33 -0.72 19.21
N LYS A 3 -17.11 -0.81 20.29
CA LYS A 3 -17.02 0.11 21.45
C LYS A 3 -15.73 -0.08 22.26
N ALA A 4 -15.26 -1.32 22.42
CA ALA A 4 -14.01 -1.60 23.12
C ALA A 4 -12.78 -1.12 22.33
N ILE A 5 -12.78 -1.27 21.01
CA ILE A 5 -11.72 -0.76 20.13
C ILE A 5 -11.68 0.76 20.22
N ARG A 6 -12.83 1.47 20.11
CA ARG A 6 -12.87 2.95 20.25
C ARG A 6 -12.42 3.43 21.62
N ALA A 7 -12.76 2.70 22.69
CA ALA A 7 -12.30 3.06 24.04
C ALA A 7 -10.78 2.87 24.18
N CYS A 8 -10.23 1.82 23.58
CA CYS A 8 -8.79 1.57 23.52
C CYS A 8 -8.07 2.65 22.69
N GLU A 9 -8.63 3.05 21.57
CA GLU A 9 -8.13 4.15 20.72
C GLU A 9 -8.12 5.49 21.44
N GLN A 10 -9.12 5.76 22.28
CA GLN A 10 -9.18 7.00 23.07
C GLN A 10 -8.22 7.02 24.25
N GLN A 11 -7.97 5.87 24.88
CA GLN A 11 -7.11 5.76 26.06
C GLN A 11 -5.63 5.56 25.71
N HIS A 12 -5.33 4.94 24.55
CA HIS A 12 -3.98 4.60 24.14
C HIS A 12 -3.77 4.90 22.65
N PRO A 13 -3.75 6.18 22.25
CA PRO A 13 -3.62 6.57 20.82
C PRO A 13 -2.32 6.04 20.17
N VAL A 14 -1.31 5.71 20.97
CA VAL A 14 -0.03 5.14 20.50
C VAL A 14 -0.16 3.65 20.12
N ILE A 15 -1.17 2.95 20.65
CA ILE A 15 -1.39 1.51 20.38
C ILE A 15 -2.27 1.31 19.15
N THR A 16 -2.90 2.36 18.66
CA THR A 16 -3.67 2.27 17.42
C THR A 16 -2.72 2.18 16.23
N ARG A 17 -3.12 1.46 15.19
CA ARG A 17 -2.38 1.38 13.93
C ARG A 17 -1.98 2.76 13.42
N ARG A 18 -2.85 3.75 13.56
CA ARG A 18 -2.58 5.14 13.26
C ARG A 18 -1.47 5.71 14.14
N GLY A 19 -1.48 5.45 15.45
CA GLY A 19 -0.42 5.88 16.36
C GLY A 19 0.95 5.28 16.03
N ILE A 20 0.97 4.03 15.56
CA ILE A 20 2.22 3.37 15.12
C ILE A 20 2.77 4.05 13.87
N HIS A 21 1.96 4.27 12.84
CA HIS A 21 2.36 5.00 11.65
C HIS A 21 2.79 6.42 11.97
N GLU A 22 2.06 7.07 12.86
CA GLU A 22 2.35 8.43 13.28
C GLU A 22 3.67 8.54 14.04
N VAL A 23 3.93 7.66 14.98
CA VAL A 23 5.11 7.76 15.86
C VAL A 23 6.35 7.12 15.22
N ALA A 24 6.22 5.92 14.66
CA ALA A 24 7.35 5.18 14.11
C ALA A 24 7.85 5.76 12.79
N LEU A 25 6.97 6.27 11.94
CA LEU A 25 7.29 6.73 10.60
C LEU A 25 7.36 8.26 10.48
N GLY A 26 7.12 9.01 11.56
CA GLY A 26 7.08 10.47 11.54
C GLY A 26 5.93 11.04 10.70
N PHE A 27 4.93 10.20 10.40
CA PHE A 27 3.82 10.50 9.51
C PHE A 27 2.90 11.67 9.93
N PRO A 28 2.68 12.01 11.23
CA PRO A 28 1.71 13.06 11.54
C PRO A 28 2.11 14.42 11.01
N LYS A 29 3.35 14.80 11.27
CA LYS A 29 3.87 16.09 10.78
C LYS A 29 3.95 16.12 9.26
N TYR A 30 4.27 14.98 8.65
CA TYR A 30 4.31 14.86 7.21
C TYR A 30 2.90 14.95 6.61
N VAL A 31 1.93 14.24 7.15
CA VAL A 31 0.53 14.26 6.68
C VAL A 31 -0.10 15.64 6.88
N GLU A 32 0.07 16.25 8.06
CA GLU A 32 -0.44 17.60 8.31
C GLU A 32 0.19 18.63 7.35
N LYS A 33 1.49 18.55 7.14
CA LYS A 33 2.20 19.39 6.19
C LYS A 33 1.70 19.14 4.75
N MET A 34 1.50 17.89 4.35
CA MET A 34 0.99 17.51 3.04
C MET A 34 -0.35 18.19 2.74
N TYR A 35 -1.31 18.16 3.70
CA TYR A 35 -2.61 18.81 3.53
C TYR A 35 -2.50 20.34 3.57
N ALA A 36 -1.64 20.89 4.42
CA ALA A 36 -1.39 22.32 4.49
C ALA A 36 -0.73 22.87 3.22
N ASP A 37 0.28 22.18 2.70
CA ASP A 37 0.99 22.56 1.46
C ASP A 37 0.05 22.50 0.25
N ALA A 38 -0.88 21.55 0.21
CA ALA A 38 -1.89 21.44 -0.84
C ALA A 38 -3.06 22.42 -0.67
N ALA A 39 -3.16 23.13 0.44
CA ALA A 39 -4.26 24.04 0.78
C ALA A 39 -5.66 23.41 0.65
N VAL A 40 -5.77 22.11 0.97
CA VAL A 40 -7.02 21.35 0.86
C VAL A 40 -7.64 21.01 2.21
N ASN A 41 -8.95 20.82 2.22
CA ASN A 41 -9.66 20.39 3.41
C ASN A 41 -9.43 18.88 3.66
N LYS A 42 -8.63 18.56 4.69
CA LYS A 42 -8.33 17.18 5.10
C LYS A 42 -9.59 16.33 5.26
N ALA A 43 -10.63 16.84 5.94
CA ALA A 43 -11.84 16.07 6.19
C ALA A 43 -12.63 15.75 4.90
N GLU A 44 -12.51 16.58 3.89
CA GLU A 44 -13.12 16.35 2.58
C GLU A 44 -12.38 15.24 1.83
N ILE A 45 -11.07 15.31 1.76
CA ILE A 45 -10.25 14.27 1.14
C ILE A 45 -10.45 12.92 1.83
N GLU A 46 -10.44 12.87 3.17
CA GLU A 46 -10.66 11.63 3.92
C GLU A 46 -12.05 11.04 3.68
N ARG A 47 -13.08 11.88 3.55
CA ARG A 47 -14.43 11.41 3.17
C ARG A 47 -14.46 10.85 1.75
N ALA A 48 -13.80 11.51 0.81
CA ALA A 48 -13.69 11.04 -0.57
C ALA A 48 -12.92 9.72 -0.65
N ARG A 49 -11.79 9.59 0.05
CA ARG A 49 -11.05 8.31 0.18
C ARG A 49 -11.95 7.19 0.69
N ALA A 50 -12.67 7.43 1.77
CA ALA A 50 -13.58 6.44 2.35
C ALA A 50 -14.72 6.06 1.39
N ALA A 51 -15.23 7.01 0.60
CA ALA A 51 -16.25 6.75 -0.41
C ALA A 51 -15.68 5.86 -1.55
N ILE A 52 -14.48 6.13 -2.04
CA ILE A 52 -13.81 5.31 -3.05
C ILE A 52 -13.57 3.89 -2.51
N THR A 53 -13.08 3.76 -1.27
CA THR A 53 -12.88 2.45 -0.64
C THR A 53 -14.18 1.64 -0.59
N ARG A 54 -15.27 2.24 -0.13
CA ARG A 54 -16.58 1.56 -0.11
C ARG A 54 -17.07 1.19 -1.50
N LYS A 55 -16.90 2.09 -2.48
CA LYS A 55 -17.35 1.88 -3.86
C LYS A 55 -16.71 0.64 -4.47
N TYR A 56 -15.43 0.39 -4.21
CA TYR A 56 -14.66 -0.67 -4.90
C TYR A 56 -14.34 -1.89 -4.05
N LEU A 57 -14.33 -1.76 -2.73
CA LEU A 57 -13.98 -2.85 -1.81
C LEU A 57 -15.17 -3.33 -0.96
N GLU A 58 -16.41 -2.99 -1.39
CA GLU A 58 -17.63 -3.52 -0.79
C GLU A 58 -18.61 -4.00 -1.88
N GLY A 59 -19.54 -4.88 -1.48
CA GLY A 59 -20.63 -5.35 -2.35
C GLY A 59 -20.15 -6.07 -3.62
N SER A 60 -20.80 -5.80 -4.74
CA SER A 60 -20.51 -6.46 -6.03
C SER A 60 -19.12 -6.12 -6.60
N SER A 61 -18.64 -4.91 -6.34
CA SER A 61 -17.29 -4.50 -6.78
C SER A 61 -16.19 -5.31 -6.11
N LEU A 62 -16.38 -5.68 -4.84
CA LEU A 62 -15.46 -6.57 -4.14
C LEU A 62 -15.44 -7.96 -4.80
N THR A 63 -16.57 -8.47 -5.28
CA THR A 63 -16.63 -9.74 -6.02
C THR A 63 -15.77 -9.69 -7.28
N THR A 64 -15.84 -8.59 -8.05
CA THR A 64 -15.01 -8.39 -9.24
C THR A 64 -13.53 -8.39 -8.89
N THR A 65 -13.14 -7.66 -7.86
CA THR A 65 -11.76 -7.61 -7.35
C THR A 65 -11.28 -8.98 -6.88
N THR A 66 -12.14 -9.74 -6.17
CA THR A 66 -11.83 -11.08 -5.69
C THR A 66 -11.65 -12.07 -6.85
N ASN A 67 -12.48 -12.01 -7.87
CA ASN A 67 -12.33 -12.86 -9.07
C ASN A 67 -11.02 -12.56 -9.82
N LEU A 68 -10.65 -11.29 -9.91
CA LEU A 68 -9.39 -10.89 -10.51
C LEU A 68 -8.19 -11.38 -9.68
N TYR A 69 -8.28 -11.26 -8.35
CA TYR A 69 -7.26 -11.82 -7.44
C TYR A 69 -7.12 -13.34 -7.61
N ALA A 70 -8.23 -14.07 -7.67
CA ALA A 70 -8.24 -15.51 -7.89
C ALA A 70 -7.61 -15.90 -9.24
N HIS A 71 -7.85 -15.09 -10.29
CA HIS A 71 -7.20 -15.25 -11.58
C HIS A 71 -5.67 -15.13 -11.46
N PHE A 72 -5.18 -14.07 -10.82
CA PHE A 72 -3.74 -13.90 -10.62
C PHE A 72 -3.14 -14.96 -9.72
N LEU A 73 -3.87 -15.39 -8.68
CA LEU A 73 -3.44 -16.48 -7.80
C LEU A 73 -3.26 -17.77 -8.61
N SER A 74 -4.25 -18.15 -9.39
CA SER A 74 -4.18 -19.34 -10.27
C SER A 74 -3.02 -19.25 -11.24
N ARG A 75 -2.81 -18.09 -11.87
CA ARG A 75 -1.70 -17.87 -12.80
C ARG A 75 -0.34 -18.00 -12.13
N ASN A 76 -0.17 -17.36 -10.96
CA ASN A 76 1.11 -17.34 -10.26
C ASN A 76 1.44 -18.68 -9.60
N MET A 77 0.41 -19.47 -9.20
CA MET A 77 0.60 -20.84 -8.70
C MET A 77 0.94 -21.84 -9.80
N ASN A 78 0.51 -21.58 -11.05
CA ASN A 78 0.84 -22.40 -12.20
C ASN A 78 2.18 -22.05 -12.84
N ASP A 79 2.89 -21.06 -12.35
CA ASP A 79 4.26 -20.77 -12.77
C ASP A 79 5.17 -21.95 -12.41
N LYS A 80 6.25 -22.13 -13.16
CA LYS A 80 7.17 -23.29 -13.05
C LYS A 80 7.66 -23.60 -11.64
N MET A 81 7.52 -22.65 -10.72
CA MET A 81 7.88 -22.78 -9.32
C MET A 81 6.90 -23.66 -8.52
N PHE A 82 5.64 -23.78 -8.99
CA PHE A 82 4.59 -24.56 -8.32
C PHE A 82 3.87 -25.40 -9.37
N GLN A 83 4.41 -26.57 -9.67
CA GLN A 83 3.74 -27.54 -10.53
C GLN A 83 2.52 -28.11 -9.81
N VAL A 84 1.37 -27.48 -9.98
CA VAL A 84 0.10 -27.99 -9.48
C VAL A 84 -0.30 -29.19 -10.34
N GLY A 85 -0.33 -30.37 -9.78
CA GLY A 85 -0.63 -31.65 -10.47
C GLY A 85 0.13 -32.85 -9.91
N SER A 86 1.14 -32.59 -9.10
CA SER A 86 1.84 -33.58 -8.27
C SER A 86 2.03 -33.01 -6.86
N TRP A 87 2.22 -33.88 -5.88
CA TRP A 87 2.59 -33.48 -4.54
C TRP A 87 3.89 -32.67 -4.60
N THR A 88 3.83 -31.41 -4.21
CA THR A 88 4.98 -30.51 -4.13
C THR A 88 5.23 -30.18 -2.67
N GLN A 89 6.42 -30.41 -2.20
CA GLN A 89 6.83 -30.01 -0.85
C GLN A 89 7.17 -28.52 -0.86
N ILE A 90 6.48 -27.74 -0.06
CA ILE A 90 6.80 -26.32 0.19
C ILE A 90 7.66 -26.29 1.45
N GLU A 91 8.95 -26.01 1.29
CA GLU A 91 9.92 -26.02 2.40
C GLU A 91 9.66 -24.88 3.38
N ASP A 92 9.28 -23.71 2.88
CA ASP A 92 8.96 -22.52 3.66
C ASP A 92 7.60 -21.95 3.23
N VAL A 93 6.57 -22.33 3.99
CA VAL A 93 5.19 -21.88 3.76
C VAL A 93 5.06 -20.36 3.94
N TRP A 94 5.83 -19.77 4.86
CA TRP A 94 5.79 -18.34 5.10
C TRP A 94 6.33 -17.55 3.90
N SER A 95 7.50 -17.89 3.41
CA SER A 95 8.08 -17.31 2.19
C SER A 95 7.19 -17.52 0.97
N PHE A 96 6.51 -18.66 0.87
CA PHE A 96 5.51 -18.90 -0.17
C PHE A 96 4.37 -17.88 -0.12
N PHE A 97 3.76 -17.70 1.05
CA PHE A 97 2.70 -16.71 1.21
C PHE A 97 3.19 -15.30 0.94
N GLN A 98 4.33 -14.92 1.46
CA GLN A 98 4.93 -13.62 1.20
C GLN A 98 5.12 -13.34 -0.30
N GLN A 99 5.65 -14.31 -1.03
CA GLN A 99 5.95 -14.11 -2.45
C GLN A 99 4.70 -14.18 -3.33
N VAL A 100 3.87 -15.21 -3.14
CA VAL A 100 2.72 -15.46 -4.04
C VAL A 100 1.55 -14.55 -3.73
N LEU A 101 1.08 -14.51 -2.47
CA LEU A 101 -0.13 -13.75 -2.13
C LEU A 101 0.10 -12.25 -2.23
N THR A 102 1.26 -11.76 -1.77
CA THR A 102 1.60 -10.34 -1.89
C THR A 102 1.68 -9.93 -3.36
N ARG A 103 2.30 -10.76 -4.20
CA ARG A 103 2.35 -10.51 -5.63
C ARG A 103 0.96 -10.44 -6.24
N CYS A 104 0.08 -11.40 -5.93
CA CYS A 104 -1.30 -11.41 -6.41
C CYS A 104 -2.07 -10.16 -5.99
N SER A 105 -1.92 -9.73 -4.74
CA SER A 105 -2.55 -8.51 -4.23
C SER A 105 -2.07 -7.27 -4.99
N ILE A 106 -0.76 -7.15 -5.20
CA ILE A 106 -0.17 -6.03 -5.91
C ILE A 106 -0.59 -6.04 -7.39
N GLU A 107 -0.56 -7.19 -8.08
CA GLU A 107 -1.01 -7.30 -9.46
C GLU A 107 -2.49 -6.94 -9.61
N THR A 108 -3.32 -7.37 -8.65
CA THR A 108 -4.75 -7.05 -8.64
C THR A 108 -5.01 -5.55 -8.49
N LEU A 109 -4.32 -4.91 -7.56
CA LEU A 109 -4.56 -3.50 -7.24
C LEU A 109 -3.80 -2.54 -8.15
N PHE A 110 -2.52 -2.80 -8.41
CA PHE A 110 -1.59 -1.87 -9.06
C PHE A 110 -1.22 -2.24 -10.50
N GLY A 111 -1.71 -3.38 -11.00
CA GLY A 111 -1.39 -3.87 -12.34
C GLY A 111 -0.06 -4.62 -12.41
N THR A 112 0.13 -5.37 -13.49
CA THR A 112 1.30 -6.26 -13.66
C THR A 112 2.57 -5.52 -14.02
N GLN A 113 2.46 -4.35 -14.66
CA GLN A 113 3.62 -3.58 -15.14
C GLN A 113 4.43 -2.95 -14.02
N ILE A 114 3.87 -2.85 -12.80
CA ILE A 114 4.62 -2.37 -11.64
C ILE A 114 5.86 -3.20 -11.36
N PHE A 115 5.80 -4.53 -11.56
CA PHE A 115 6.95 -5.42 -11.37
C PHE A 115 8.02 -5.28 -12.44
N LYS A 116 7.66 -4.84 -13.66
CA LYS A 116 8.64 -4.49 -14.70
C LYS A 116 9.38 -3.19 -14.37
N LYS A 117 8.66 -2.22 -13.80
CA LYS A 117 9.25 -0.93 -13.38
C LYS A 117 10.02 -1.05 -12.07
N TYR A 118 9.58 -1.95 -11.18
CA TYR A 118 10.19 -2.18 -9.88
C TYR A 118 10.27 -3.69 -9.53
N PRO A 119 11.25 -4.43 -10.08
CA PRO A 119 11.35 -5.88 -9.90
C PRO A 119 11.58 -6.33 -8.45
N ARG A 120 12.14 -5.47 -7.59
CA ARG A 120 12.42 -5.77 -6.18
C ARG A 120 11.24 -5.45 -5.24
N LEU A 121 10.10 -5.03 -5.77
CA LEU A 121 8.99 -4.51 -4.98
C LEU A 121 8.59 -5.44 -3.83
N THR A 122 8.33 -6.72 -4.10
CA THR A 122 7.92 -7.67 -3.06
C THR A 122 9.00 -7.83 -1.98
N LYS A 123 10.26 -7.93 -2.41
CA LYS A 123 11.38 -8.07 -1.46
C LYS A 123 11.50 -6.84 -0.57
N ASP A 124 11.54 -5.65 -1.16
CA ASP A 124 11.71 -4.41 -0.40
C ASP A 124 10.50 -4.12 0.49
N LEU A 125 9.28 -4.55 0.09
CA LEU A 125 8.08 -4.46 0.93
C LEU A 125 8.22 -5.34 2.18
N TRP A 126 8.65 -6.57 2.03
CA TRP A 126 8.84 -7.46 3.17
C TRP A 126 10.04 -7.08 4.05
N GLU A 127 11.14 -6.59 3.47
CA GLU A 127 12.23 -5.99 4.25
C GLU A 127 11.75 -4.81 5.09
N PHE A 128 10.82 -4.01 4.57
CA PHE A 128 10.21 -2.90 5.30
C PHE A 128 9.28 -3.40 6.42
N GLU A 129 8.41 -4.38 6.13
CA GLU A 129 7.49 -4.97 7.11
C GLU A 129 8.25 -5.63 8.27
N ASP A 130 9.27 -6.43 7.96
CA ASP A 130 10.10 -7.10 8.97
C ASP A 130 10.85 -6.07 9.83
N ALA A 131 11.36 -5.01 9.22
CA ALA A 131 12.03 -3.94 9.94
C ALA A 131 11.08 -3.18 10.88
N ILE A 132 9.84 -2.92 10.47
CA ILE A 132 8.81 -2.30 11.33
C ILE A 132 8.44 -3.24 12.47
N GLN A 133 8.17 -4.51 12.18
CA GLN A 133 7.80 -5.49 13.20
C GLN A 133 8.91 -5.69 14.24
N GLY A 134 10.17 -5.63 13.83
CA GLY A 134 11.31 -5.69 14.74
C GLY A 134 11.45 -4.46 15.65
N VAL A 135 10.97 -3.30 15.20
CA VAL A 135 11.04 -2.04 15.96
C VAL A 135 9.85 -1.88 16.91
N LEU A 136 8.67 -2.40 16.57
CA LEU A 136 7.45 -2.24 17.36
C LEU A 136 7.57 -2.72 18.82
N PRO A 137 8.15 -3.89 19.14
CA PRO A 137 8.37 -4.29 20.51
C PRO A 137 9.34 -3.38 21.28
N ALA A 138 10.38 -2.90 20.61
CA ALA A 138 11.36 -1.97 21.20
C ALA A 138 10.74 -0.56 21.43
N LEU A 139 9.91 -0.10 20.50
CA LEU A 139 9.19 1.17 20.64
C LEU A 139 8.20 1.16 21.80
N SER A 140 7.50 0.05 22.05
CA SER A 140 6.53 -0.04 23.14
C SER A 140 7.18 0.07 24.52
N TRP A 141 8.46 -0.29 24.67
CA TRP A 141 9.20 -0.24 25.92
C TRP A 141 10.07 1.03 26.08
N PHE A 142 10.68 1.51 25.00
CA PHE A 142 11.69 2.55 25.06
C PHE A 142 11.19 3.96 24.72
N THR A 143 10.26 4.10 23.79
CA THR A 143 9.82 5.43 23.31
C THR A 143 8.80 6.10 24.22
N MET A 144 8.15 5.36 25.11
CA MET A 144 7.36 5.99 26.18
C MET A 144 8.23 6.79 27.18
N SER A 145 9.56 6.64 27.15
CA SER A 145 10.45 7.17 28.17
C SER A 145 11.42 8.27 27.69
N LEU A 146 11.54 8.52 26.38
CA LEU A 146 12.54 9.48 25.89
C LEU A 146 11.96 10.42 24.81
N PRO A 147 11.68 11.69 25.18
CA PRO A 147 11.30 12.70 24.21
C PRO A 147 12.49 13.03 23.29
N GLY A 148 12.31 12.80 21.99
CA GLY A 148 13.17 13.41 20.96
C GLY A 148 14.21 12.54 20.30
N ILE A 149 14.09 11.22 20.28
CA ILE A 149 14.98 10.39 19.45
C ILE A 149 14.30 10.07 18.11
N PRO A 150 14.62 10.78 17.03
CA PRO A 150 14.39 10.29 15.69
C PRO A 150 15.54 9.33 15.37
N ASN A 151 15.50 8.10 15.85
CA ASN A 151 16.36 7.09 15.28
C ASN A 151 15.69 6.65 13.97
N PRO A 152 16.25 6.93 12.81
CA PRO A 152 15.80 6.34 11.57
C PRO A 152 16.17 4.85 11.65
N GLY A 153 15.25 4.05 12.21
CA GLY A 153 15.46 2.64 12.41
C GLY A 153 15.75 1.90 11.09
N PRO A 154 15.95 0.60 11.16
CA PRO A 154 16.29 -0.24 10.01
C PRO A 154 15.29 -0.17 8.85
N TYR A 155 14.08 0.36 9.08
CA TYR A 155 13.03 0.53 8.06
C TYR A 155 13.28 1.71 7.10
N LYS A 156 14.15 2.66 7.41
CA LYS A 156 14.36 3.87 6.58
C LYS A 156 14.85 3.56 5.18
N GLU A 157 15.79 2.67 5.06
CA GLU A 157 16.37 2.31 3.76
C GLU A 157 15.36 1.56 2.88
N PRO A 158 14.70 0.47 3.35
CA PRO A 158 13.64 -0.18 2.60
C PRO A 158 12.49 0.77 2.21
N MET A 159 12.05 1.63 3.13
CA MET A 159 11.03 2.65 2.86
C MET A 159 11.45 3.62 1.76
N THR A 160 12.71 4.07 1.76
CA THR A 160 13.23 4.96 0.73
C THR A 160 13.24 4.27 -0.63
N ARG A 161 13.67 3.00 -0.70
CA ARG A 161 13.65 2.23 -1.95
C ARG A 161 12.22 2.02 -2.47
N LEU A 162 11.29 1.67 -1.57
CA LEU A 162 9.87 1.55 -1.90
C LEU A 162 9.33 2.85 -2.46
N GLY A 163 9.56 3.97 -1.78
CA GLY A 163 9.12 5.29 -2.24
C GLY A 163 9.66 5.64 -3.63
N GLN A 164 10.94 5.39 -3.88
CA GLN A 164 11.55 5.64 -5.20
C GLN A 164 10.96 4.73 -6.29
N GLY A 165 10.77 3.44 -5.99
CA GLY A 165 10.22 2.48 -6.94
C GLY A 165 8.76 2.76 -7.31
N ILE A 166 7.93 3.06 -6.31
CA ILE A 166 6.52 3.43 -6.52
C ILE A 166 6.40 4.78 -7.22
N ASN A 167 7.23 5.76 -6.87
CA ASN A 167 7.26 7.05 -7.57
C ASN A 167 7.58 6.86 -9.07
N LYS A 168 8.56 6.01 -9.39
CA LYS A 168 8.90 5.69 -10.78
C LYS A 168 7.73 5.05 -11.54
N TRP A 169 7.05 4.09 -10.90
CA TRP A 169 5.87 3.45 -11.47
C TRP A 169 4.74 4.48 -11.67
N LEU A 170 4.45 5.28 -10.65
CA LEU A 170 3.36 6.26 -10.68
C LEU A 170 3.58 7.31 -11.77
N ARG A 171 4.81 7.81 -11.92
CA ARG A 171 5.16 8.73 -13.02
C ARG A 171 4.95 8.11 -14.39
N ALA A 172 5.34 6.85 -14.55
CA ALA A 172 5.18 6.15 -15.83
C ALA A 172 3.71 5.85 -16.15
N SER A 173 2.93 5.41 -15.15
CA SER A 173 1.60 4.84 -15.36
C SER A 173 0.46 5.86 -15.27
N HIS A 174 0.62 6.92 -14.47
CA HIS A 174 -0.44 7.88 -14.17
C HIS A 174 -0.14 9.30 -14.63
N SER A 175 1.08 9.63 -15.04
CA SER A 175 1.44 10.96 -15.53
C SER A 175 1.11 11.19 -17.01
N GLY A 176 0.62 10.18 -17.71
CA GLY A 176 0.19 10.29 -19.11
C GLY A 176 1.33 10.37 -20.14
N THR A 177 2.60 10.25 -19.73
CA THR A 177 3.74 10.45 -20.64
C THR A 177 4.20 9.19 -21.38
N GLU A 178 4.06 8.01 -20.77
CA GLU A 178 4.48 6.74 -21.40
C GLU A 178 3.31 5.85 -21.85
N PHE A 179 2.13 6.00 -21.24
CA PHE A 179 0.99 5.10 -21.43
C PHE A 179 -0.30 5.84 -21.74
N ALA A 180 -0.20 6.89 -22.55
CA ALA A 180 -1.36 7.56 -23.07
C ALA A 180 -2.20 6.56 -23.88
N LYS A 181 -3.21 5.97 -23.23
CA LYS A 181 -4.40 5.41 -23.89
C LYS A 181 -4.24 4.13 -24.72
N THR A 182 -3.74 3.04 -24.13
CA THR A 182 -3.92 1.71 -24.70
C THR A 182 -5.09 0.92 -24.08
N GLY A 183 -5.68 1.42 -22.99
CA GLY A 183 -6.87 0.83 -22.36
C GLY A 183 -8.10 1.70 -22.56
N SER A 184 -9.28 1.08 -22.62
CA SER A 184 -10.55 1.78 -22.47
C SER A 184 -10.55 2.54 -21.15
N ASP A 185 -10.93 3.83 -21.16
CA ASP A 185 -11.07 4.66 -19.96
C ASP A 185 -12.09 4.07 -18.96
N ASP A 186 -12.86 3.05 -19.39
CA ASP A 186 -13.87 2.34 -18.60
C ASP A 186 -13.45 0.97 -18.09
N ALA A 187 -12.22 0.52 -18.35
CA ALA A 187 -11.79 -0.77 -17.86
C ALA A 187 -11.65 -0.77 -16.33
N ASP A 188 -12.29 -1.74 -15.68
CA ASP A 188 -12.21 -1.92 -14.22
C ASP A 188 -10.80 -2.21 -13.73
N TRP A 189 -9.94 -2.69 -14.62
CA TRP A 189 -8.55 -2.99 -14.38
C TRP A 189 -7.69 -2.79 -15.64
N ASP A 190 -6.49 -2.26 -15.44
CA ASP A 190 -5.49 -2.02 -16.47
C ASP A 190 -4.11 -2.52 -16.01
N GLU A 191 -3.32 -3.12 -16.90
CA GLU A 191 -2.03 -3.71 -16.53
C GLU A 191 -0.98 -2.67 -16.07
N HIS A 192 -1.10 -1.41 -16.52
CA HIS A 192 -0.19 -0.31 -16.18
C HIS A 192 -0.66 0.50 -14.99
N ARG A 193 -1.97 0.74 -14.89
CA ARG A 193 -2.58 1.65 -13.91
C ARG A 193 -3.24 0.92 -12.74
N GLY A 194 -3.44 -0.39 -12.87
CA GLY A 194 -4.11 -1.21 -11.87
C GLY A 194 -5.63 -1.09 -11.90
N SER A 195 -6.24 -1.37 -10.77
CA SER A 195 -7.69 -1.33 -10.57
C SER A 195 -8.25 0.10 -10.56
N LYS A 196 -9.55 0.23 -10.88
CA LYS A 196 -10.26 1.51 -10.74
C LYS A 196 -10.17 2.09 -9.34
N PHE A 197 -10.07 1.24 -8.32
CA PHE A 197 -9.82 1.69 -6.95
C PHE A 197 -8.55 2.52 -6.82
N ILE A 198 -7.44 2.03 -7.37
CA ILE A 198 -6.15 2.74 -7.35
C ILE A 198 -6.20 3.96 -8.27
N GLN A 199 -6.79 3.83 -9.45
CA GLN A 199 -6.91 4.93 -10.40
C GLN A 199 -7.70 6.12 -9.82
N GLU A 200 -8.88 5.87 -9.24
CA GLU A 200 -9.69 6.95 -8.64
C GLU A 200 -9.05 7.54 -7.37
N ARG A 201 -8.32 6.73 -6.58
CA ARG A 201 -7.54 7.27 -5.45
C ARG A 201 -6.44 8.20 -5.92
N ASP A 202 -5.68 7.81 -6.94
CA ASP A 202 -4.65 8.68 -7.51
C ASP A 202 -5.23 9.94 -8.13
N ASP A 203 -6.33 9.81 -8.88
CA ASP A 203 -7.03 10.96 -9.47
C ASP A 203 -7.54 11.95 -8.43
N LEU A 204 -8.04 11.46 -7.28
CA LEU A 204 -8.45 12.31 -6.17
C LEU A 204 -7.26 13.17 -5.67
N PHE A 205 -6.10 12.56 -5.49
CA PHE A 205 -4.90 13.28 -5.03
C PHE A 205 -4.27 14.13 -6.12
N ALA A 206 -4.40 13.74 -7.38
CA ALA A 206 -3.91 14.54 -8.51
C ALA A 206 -4.77 15.79 -8.77
N LYS A 207 -6.08 15.71 -8.56
CA LYS A 207 -7.01 16.86 -8.66
C LYS A 207 -6.86 17.84 -7.50
N ALA A 208 -6.71 17.33 -6.30
CA ALA A 208 -6.26 18.10 -5.17
C ALA A 208 -4.74 18.27 -5.34
N PRO A 209 -4.15 19.48 -5.45
CA PRO A 209 -2.80 19.70 -5.96
C PRO A 209 -1.68 19.11 -5.08
N PHE A 210 -1.79 17.82 -4.78
CA PHE A 210 -0.76 17.07 -4.07
C PHE A 210 0.43 16.77 -4.97
N SER A 211 1.60 16.88 -4.41
CA SER A 211 2.84 16.51 -5.11
C SER A 211 2.87 15.02 -5.46
N ILE A 212 3.69 14.65 -6.43
CA ILE A 212 3.88 13.25 -6.81
C ILE A 212 4.45 12.42 -5.63
N GLU A 213 5.22 13.04 -4.75
CA GLU A 213 5.75 12.41 -3.53
C GLU A 213 4.63 12.10 -2.55
N ASN A 214 3.66 13.00 -2.40
CA ASN A 214 2.48 12.80 -1.57
C ASN A 214 1.57 11.70 -2.14
N ARG A 215 1.38 11.68 -3.46
CA ARG A 215 0.65 10.61 -4.16
C ARG A 215 1.36 9.26 -4.03
N THR A 216 2.69 9.25 -4.08
CA THR A 216 3.50 8.05 -3.83
C THR A 216 3.29 7.52 -2.40
N ALA A 217 3.25 8.41 -1.41
CA ALA A 217 3.00 8.02 -0.01
C ALA A 217 1.59 7.41 0.17
N GLU A 218 0.59 7.93 -0.54
CA GLU A 218 -0.77 7.39 -0.56
C GLU A 218 -0.81 5.96 -1.16
N MET A 219 -0.05 5.71 -2.23
CA MET A 219 0.05 4.37 -2.82
C MET A 219 0.75 3.39 -1.89
N LEU A 220 1.79 3.82 -1.18
CA LEU A 220 2.45 3.01 -0.15
C LEU A 220 1.51 2.66 1.01
N ASP A 221 0.67 3.61 1.45
CA ASP A 221 -0.34 3.37 2.47
C ASP A 221 -1.29 2.23 2.07
N VAL A 222 -1.72 2.20 0.80
CA VAL A 222 -2.55 1.10 0.27
C VAL A 222 -1.80 -0.23 0.22
N MET A 223 -0.53 -0.26 -0.12
CA MET A 223 0.26 -1.50 -0.20
C MET A 223 0.54 -2.13 1.16
N HIS A 224 0.62 -1.32 2.19
CA HIS A 224 0.89 -1.75 3.57
C HIS A 224 -0.35 -2.34 4.26
N TRP A 225 -1.54 -2.20 3.68
CA TRP A 225 -2.80 -2.78 4.17
C TRP A 225 -3.00 -4.21 3.71
#